data_736066821a5b158f30a0fb762bc2ea40
#
_entry.id   736066821a5b158f30a0fb762bc2ea40
#
_cell.length_a   1.000
_cell.length_b   1.000
_cell.length_c   1.000
_cell.angle_alpha   90.00
_cell.angle_beta   90.00
_cell.angle_gamma   90.00
#
_symmetry.space_group_name_H-M   'P 1'
#
loop_
_entity.id
_entity.type
_entity.pdbx_description
1 polymer ?
#
loop_
_entity_poly.entity_id
_entity_poly.type
_entity_poly.pdbx_seq_one_letter_code
_entity_poly.pdbx_strand_id
1 'polypeptide(L)'
;MHNIVSKLLIYGDMPKDSILMELSDIIREYKSGDYKKDEIITRIYNQIKRILEVSTDYAFDKNLWHNYLTYLLITNENPFSLTCEKVGASVGTVNSFAKNDFKQFKALFDYDFKPMEEELGIDCFTKIENYQAIGKPELMYNKNVSEKVRDLSEKLESAKDEEEFFDHVTQFYKDYGVGMFGLNKAFRISDNNGKVEFQAINNMEKVMLDDLVGYEIQKKKLVDNTEAFVQGRKANNALLFGDSGTGKSTSIKAIVNE
;
A
#
# COMPACT_ATOMS: atom_id res chain seq x y z
N MET A 1 11.34 -2.29 19.60
CA MET A 1 10.78 -1.49 18.47
C MET A 1 11.49 -0.16 18.30
N HIS A 2 11.58 0.73 19.31
CA HIS A 2 12.22 2.05 19.14
C HIS A 2 13.64 2.00 18.53
N ASN A 3 14.50 1.10 19.02
CA ASN A 3 15.84 0.91 18.47
C ASN A 3 15.87 0.37 17.02
N ILE A 4 14.76 -0.15 16.54
CA ILE A 4 14.58 -0.60 15.15
C ILE A 4 14.17 0.60 14.29
N VAL A 5 13.07 1.26 14.68
CA VAL A 5 12.51 2.40 13.93
C VAL A 5 13.51 3.57 13.82
N SER A 6 14.29 3.84 14.87
CA SER A 6 15.33 4.90 14.86
C SER A 6 16.49 4.67 13.89
N LYS A 7 16.59 3.47 13.28
CA LYS A 7 17.62 3.13 12.29
C LYS A 7 17.11 3.21 10.85
N LEU A 8 15.84 3.50 10.64
CA LEU A 8 15.30 3.76 9.32
C LEU A 8 15.86 5.06 8.77
N LEU A 9 16.33 5.02 7.53
CA LEU A 9 16.94 6.16 6.85
C LEU A 9 16.06 6.63 5.68
N ILE A 10 15.80 5.76 4.72
CA ILE A 10 15.00 6.07 3.52
C ILE A 10 13.51 6.13 3.86
N TYR A 11 13.06 5.22 4.72
CA TYR A 11 11.68 5.14 5.20
C TYR A 11 11.48 5.80 6.57
N GLY A 12 12.47 6.58 7.03
CA GLY A 12 12.42 7.24 8.34
C GLY A 12 11.61 8.54 8.39
N ASP A 13 11.27 9.12 7.23
CA ASP A 13 10.47 10.34 7.14
C ASP A 13 8.96 10.04 7.26
N MET A 14 8.57 9.48 8.39
CA MET A 14 7.17 9.21 8.72
C MET A 14 6.63 10.30 9.66
N PRO A 15 5.34 10.70 9.51
CA PRO A 15 4.70 11.59 10.46
C PRO A 15 4.83 11.06 11.90
N LYS A 16 5.13 11.95 12.84
CA LYS A 16 5.30 11.58 14.26
C LYS A 16 4.06 10.93 14.86
N ASP A 17 2.90 11.29 14.37
CA ASP A 17 1.60 10.75 14.73
C ASP A 17 1.22 9.47 13.94
N SER A 18 2.12 8.94 13.10
CA SER A 18 1.88 7.64 12.45
C SER A 18 1.82 6.51 13.47
N ILE A 19 1.06 5.45 13.16
CA ILE A 19 0.87 4.30 14.06
C ILE A 19 2.22 3.70 14.46
N LEU A 20 3.15 3.53 13.51
CA LEU A 20 4.46 2.96 13.78
C LEU A 20 5.30 3.83 14.73
N MET A 21 5.31 5.15 14.52
CA MET A 21 6.06 6.07 15.37
C MET A 21 5.47 6.12 16.78
N GLU A 22 4.16 6.23 16.91
CA GLU A 22 3.46 6.21 18.19
C GLU A 22 3.68 4.89 18.95
N LEU A 23 3.56 3.73 18.30
CA LEU A 23 3.86 2.44 18.94
C LEU A 23 5.34 2.35 19.35
N SER A 24 6.24 2.87 18.55
CA SER A 24 7.68 2.93 18.85
C SER A 24 7.93 3.72 20.15
N ASP A 25 7.29 4.87 20.30
CA ASP A 25 7.41 5.72 21.48
C ASP A 25 6.74 5.09 22.72
N ILE A 26 5.56 4.51 22.58
CA ILE A 26 4.87 3.76 23.65
C ILE A 26 5.75 2.62 24.18
N ILE A 27 6.34 1.84 23.28
CA ILE A 27 7.22 0.72 23.66
C ILE A 27 8.53 1.21 24.29
N ARG A 28 9.05 2.36 23.87
CA ARG A 28 10.21 2.98 24.52
C ARG A 28 9.89 3.35 25.97
N GLU A 29 8.77 4.00 26.19
CA GLU A 29 8.29 4.40 27.53
C GLU A 29 8.03 3.17 28.41
N TYR A 30 7.32 2.16 27.89
CA TYR A 30 7.14 0.88 28.56
C TYR A 30 8.47 0.25 29.01
N LYS A 31 9.47 0.19 28.13
CA LYS A 31 10.79 -0.38 28.45
C LYS A 31 11.63 0.46 29.40
N SER A 32 11.32 1.75 29.58
CA SER A 32 11.99 2.57 30.59
C SER A 32 11.55 2.24 32.03
N GLY A 33 10.39 1.59 32.19
CA GLY A 33 9.80 1.29 33.48
C GLY A 33 9.13 2.49 34.15
N ASP A 34 9.22 3.68 33.59
CA ASP A 34 8.61 4.91 34.12
C ASP A 34 7.31 5.21 33.36
N TYR A 35 6.25 4.46 33.68
CA TYR A 35 4.96 4.61 33.04
C TYR A 35 3.80 4.26 33.96
N LYS A 36 2.61 4.81 33.68
CA LYS A 36 1.37 4.39 34.30
C LYS A 36 0.67 3.36 33.43
N LYS A 37 0.40 2.20 34.00
CA LYS A 37 -0.14 1.04 33.28
C LYS A 37 -1.40 1.38 32.47
N ASP A 38 -2.37 2.07 33.07
CA ASP A 38 -3.63 2.40 32.39
C ASP A 38 -3.44 3.40 31.24
N GLU A 39 -2.49 4.34 31.36
CA GLU A 39 -2.17 5.31 30.30
C GLU A 39 -1.51 4.60 29.10
N ILE A 40 -0.55 3.72 29.35
CA ILE A 40 0.11 2.92 28.29
C ILE A 40 -0.92 2.03 27.57
N ILE A 41 -1.77 1.32 28.30
CA ILE A 41 -2.82 0.47 27.72
C ILE A 41 -3.76 1.29 26.83
N THR A 42 -4.22 2.45 27.32
CA THR A 42 -5.09 3.33 26.54
C THR A 42 -4.44 3.78 25.24
N ARG A 43 -3.17 4.15 25.27
CA ARG A 43 -2.42 4.55 24.07
C ARG A 43 -2.21 3.39 23.11
N ILE A 44 -1.91 2.19 23.60
CA ILE A 44 -1.84 0.97 22.79
C ILE A 44 -3.17 0.74 22.09
N TYR A 45 -4.29 0.72 22.82
CA TYR A 45 -5.61 0.50 22.24
C TYR A 45 -5.98 1.52 21.17
N ASN A 46 -5.57 2.77 21.33
CA ASN A 46 -5.75 3.79 20.30
C ASN A 46 -5.01 3.43 18.99
N GLN A 47 -3.78 2.89 19.09
CA GLN A 47 -3.04 2.47 17.89
C GLN A 47 -3.64 1.21 17.27
N ILE A 48 -4.06 0.24 18.09
CA ILE A 48 -4.77 -0.96 17.60
C ILE A 48 -6.06 -0.56 16.88
N LYS A 49 -6.85 0.38 17.43
CA LYS A 49 -8.04 0.91 16.78
C LYS A 49 -7.70 1.46 15.39
N ARG A 50 -6.65 2.25 15.26
CA ARG A 50 -6.20 2.80 13.97
C ARG A 50 -5.77 1.72 12.98
N ILE A 51 -5.10 0.65 13.43
CA ILE A 51 -4.80 -0.51 12.59
C ILE A 51 -6.09 -1.17 12.10
N LEU A 52 -7.09 -1.34 12.97
CA LEU A 52 -8.39 -1.89 12.60
C LEU A 52 -9.15 -1.01 11.60
N GLU A 53 -9.06 0.33 11.71
CA GLU A 53 -9.64 1.28 10.77
C GLU A 53 -9.03 1.09 9.38
N VAL A 54 -7.69 1.14 9.26
CA VAL A 54 -6.98 0.89 7.98
C VAL A 54 -7.33 -0.49 7.43
N SER A 55 -7.35 -1.52 8.29
CA SER A 55 -7.67 -2.89 7.87
C SER A 55 -9.12 -3.03 7.39
N THR A 56 -10.03 -2.25 7.97
CA THR A 56 -11.44 -2.23 7.53
C THR A 56 -11.60 -1.60 6.16
N ASP A 57 -10.87 -0.52 5.87
CA ASP A 57 -10.91 0.20 4.59
C ASP A 57 -10.41 -0.67 3.42
N TYR A 58 -9.44 -1.54 3.68
CA TYR A 58 -8.81 -2.40 2.67
C TYR A 58 -9.16 -3.89 2.81
N ALA A 59 -10.01 -4.27 3.76
CA ALA A 59 -10.32 -5.67 4.07
C ALA A 59 -9.07 -6.54 4.28
N PHE A 60 -8.12 -6.03 5.07
CA PHE A 60 -6.95 -6.81 5.48
C PHE A 60 -7.36 -7.98 6.38
N ASP A 61 -6.58 -9.04 6.37
CA ASP A 61 -6.89 -10.32 7.03
C ASP A 61 -5.63 -11.01 7.53
N LYS A 62 -5.77 -12.01 8.37
CA LYS A 62 -4.69 -12.80 8.98
C LYS A 62 -3.84 -11.94 9.93
N ASN A 63 -2.63 -11.57 9.54
CA ASN A 63 -1.75 -10.74 10.36
C ASN A 63 -1.87 -9.25 9.97
N LEU A 64 -2.67 -8.48 10.73
CA LEU A 64 -2.89 -7.07 10.44
C LEU A 64 -1.64 -6.20 10.70
N TRP A 65 -0.76 -6.63 11.60
CA TRP A 65 0.51 -5.94 11.81
C TRP A 65 1.41 -6.03 10.58
N HIS A 66 1.56 -7.22 9.99
CA HIS A 66 2.31 -7.40 8.75
C HIS A 66 1.67 -6.67 7.57
N ASN A 67 0.35 -6.75 7.44
CA ASN A 67 -0.38 -6.00 6.40
C ASN A 67 -0.18 -4.49 6.53
N TYR A 68 -0.21 -3.95 7.75
CA TYR A 68 0.03 -2.53 8.00
C TYR A 68 1.46 -2.12 7.64
N LEU A 69 2.48 -2.88 8.04
CA LEU A 69 3.88 -2.62 7.67
C LEU A 69 4.10 -2.67 6.15
N THR A 70 3.47 -3.66 5.49
CA THR A 70 3.48 -3.76 4.03
C THR A 70 2.82 -2.55 3.38
N TYR A 71 1.67 -2.13 3.89
CA TYR A 71 0.97 -0.93 3.43
C TYR A 71 1.84 0.33 3.56
N LEU A 72 2.57 0.48 4.68
CA LEU A 72 3.53 1.59 4.84
C LEU A 72 4.62 1.58 3.76
N LEU A 73 5.20 0.41 3.47
CA LEU A 73 6.25 0.28 2.44
C LEU A 73 5.74 0.72 1.06
N ILE A 74 4.57 0.24 0.66
CA ILE A 74 4.07 0.47 -0.69
C ILE A 74 3.41 1.84 -0.88
N THR A 75 3.05 2.52 0.20
CA THR A 75 2.51 3.89 0.15
C THR A 75 3.57 4.98 0.33
N ASN A 76 4.77 4.62 0.81
CA ASN A 76 5.83 5.58 1.06
C ASN A 76 6.60 5.92 -0.22
N GLU A 77 6.28 7.08 -0.80
CA GLU A 77 7.00 7.65 -1.93
C GLU A 77 8.30 8.29 -1.46
N ASN A 78 9.42 7.71 -1.86
CA ASN A 78 10.75 8.22 -1.56
C ASN A 78 11.67 8.06 -2.79
N PRO A 79 12.87 8.68 -2.83
CA PRO A 79 13.75 8.61 -4.01
C PRO A 79 14.11 7.19 -4.44
N PHE A 80 14.21 6.24 -3.53
CA PHE A 80 14.48 4.85 -3.83
C PHE A 80 13.27 4.16 -4.46
N SER A 81 12.09 4.24 -3.83
CA SER A 81 10.86 3.60 -4.30
C SER A 81 10.43 4.12 -5.68
N LEU A 82 10.48 5.44 -5.89
CA LEU A 82 10.19 6.09 -7.18
C LEU A 82 11.20 5.73 -8.29
N THR A 83 12.46 5.46 -7.92
CA THR A 83 13.45 4.97 -8.89
C THR A 83 13.18 3.52 -9.25
N CYS A 84 12.89 2.65 -8.26
CA CYS A 84 12.57 1.24 -8.49
C CYS A 84 11.30 1.06 -9.37
N GLU A 85 10.30 1.92 -9.21
CA GLU A 85 9.12 1.94 -10.07
C GLU A 85 9.48 2.06 -11.56
N LYS A 86 10.47 2.89 -11.88
CA LYS A 86 10.85 3.19 -13.27
C LYS A 86 11.82 2.17 -13.86
N VAL A 87 12.81 1.76 -13.09
CA VAL A 87 13.95 0.97 -13.62
C VAL A 87 14.18 -0.35 -12.89
N GLY A 88 13.34 -0.69 -11.91
CA GLY A 88 13.54 -1.87 -11.06
C GLY A 88 14.73 -1.72 -10.11
N ALA A 89 15.20 -2.82 -9.56
CA ALA A 89 16.36 -2.90 -8.67
C ALA A 89 17.68 -2.80 -9.45
N SER A 90 17.91 -1.71 -10.18
CA SER A 90 19.18 -1.48 -10.85
C SER A 90 20.32 -1.23 -9.85
N VAL A 91 21.57 -1.55 -10.24
CA VAL A 91 22.73 -1.41 -9.37
C VAL A 91 22.95 0.05 -8.97
N GLY A 92 23.01 0.30 -7.66
CA GLY A 92 23.25 1.65 -7.13
C GLY A 92 23.53 1.63 -5.62
N THR A 93 24.28 2.61 -5.13
CA THR A 93 24.65 2.72 -3.71
C THR A 93 23.41 2.90 -2.81
N VAL A 94 22.34 3.50 -3.32
CA VAL A 94 21.09 3.67 -2.57
C VAL A 94 20.49 2.34 -2.11
N ASN A 95 20.76 1.26 -2.84
CA ASN A 95 20.27 -0.07 -2.48
C ASN A 95 20.83 -0.56 -1.12
N SER A 96 22.06 -0.17 -0.77
CA SER A 96 22.64 -0.53 0.53
C SER A 96 21.92 0.15 1.70
N PHE A 97 21.44 1.37 1.51
CA PHE A 97 20.62 2.06 2.49
C PHE A 97 19.21 1.46 2.57
N ALA A 98 18.61 1.13 1.42
CA ALA A 98 17.31 0.46 1.38
C ALA A 98 17.36 -0.93 2.06
N LYS A 99 18.40 -1.73 1.81
CA LYS A 99 18.61 -3.02 2.46
C LYS A 99 18.77 -2.89 3.99
N ASN A 100 19.47 -1.84 4.46
CA ASN A 100 19.47 -1.53 5.89
C ASN A 100 18.06 -1.32 6.44
N ASP A 101 17.24 -0.54 5.76
CA ASP A 101 15.86 -0.29 6.19
C ASP A 101 15.01 -1.57 6.11
N PHE A 102 15.16 -2.37 5.07
CA PHE A 102 14.44 -3.65 4.95
C PHE A 102 14.84 -4.66 6.03
N LYS A 103 16.10 -4.65 6.46
CA LYS A 103 16.51 -5.38 7.66
C LYS A 103 15.77 -4.91 8.91
N GLN A 104 15.54 -3.60 9.05
CA GLN A 104 14.73 -3.08 10.15
C GLN A 104 13.25 -3.46 10.00
N PHE A 105 12.68 -3.39 8.78
CA PHE A 105 11.32 -3.85 8.54
C PHE A 105 11.17 -5.35 8.82
N LYS A 106 12.12 -6.19 8.41
CA LYS A 106 12.11 -7.63 8.77
C LYS A 106 12.09 -7.82 10.29
N ALA A 107 12.89 -7.05 11.04
CA ALA A 107 12.87 -7.08 12.49
C ALA A 107 11.56 -6.53 13.10
N LEU A 108 10.80 -5.68 12.39
CA LEU A 108 9.46 -5.25 12.79
C LEU A 108 8.42 -6.34 12.50
N PHE A 109 8.55 -7.08 11.40
CA PHE A 109 7.72 -8.24 11.10
C PHE A 109 7.87 -9.32 12.17
N ASP A 110 9.11 -9.59 12.60
CA ASP A 110 9.44 -10.60 13.59
C ASP A 110 9.32 -10.09 15.04
N TYR A 111 8.72 -8.90 15.25
CA TYR A 111 8.68 -8.30 16.58
C TYR A 111 7.71 -9.02 17.51
N ASP A 112 8.20 -9.55 18.63
CA ASP A 112 7.41 -10.26 19.63
C ASP A 112 6.76 -9.28 20.63
N PHE A 113 5.44 -9.19 20.60
CA PHE A 113 4.63 -8.39 21.52
C PHE A 113 4.21 -9.15 22.80
N LYS A 114 4.33 -10.48 22.84
CA LYS A 114 3.83 -11.32 23.93
C LYS A 114 4.33 -10.93 25.32
N PRO A 115 5.64 -10.65 25.52
CA PRO A 115 6.12 -10.27 26.85
C PRO A 115 5.43 -9.02 27.41
N MET A 116 5.14 -8.06 26.53
CA MET A 116 4.44 -6.83 26.92
C MET A 116 2.94 -7.10 27.17
N GLU A 117 2.31 -7.95 26.39
CA GLU A 117 0.91 -8.34 26.59
C GLU A 117 0.73 -9.06 27.93
N GLU A 118 1.60 -9.99 28.27
CA GLU A 118 1.56 -10.74 29.54
C GLU A 118 1.72 -9.80 30.74
N GLU A 119 2.67 -8.88 30.71
CA GLU A 119 2.92 -7.92 31.79
C GLU A 119 1.78 -6.92 31.95
N LEU A 120 1.25 -6.41 30.84
CA LEU A 120 0.15 -5.44 30.86
C LEU A 120 -1.22 -6.10 31.06
N GLY A 121 -1.35 -7.42 30.87
CA GLY A 121 -2.61 -8.14 30.94
C GLY A 121 -3.57 -7.80 29.80
N ILE A 122 -3.05 -7.64 28.58
CA ILE A 122 -3.79 -7.37 27.34
C ILE A 122 -3.51 -8.46 26.31
N ASP A 123 -4.32 -8.55 25.26
CA ASP A 123 -4.21 -9.56 24.19
C ASP A 123 -4.47 -8.99 22.79
N CYS A 124 -4.39 -7.67 22.66
CA CYS A 124 -4.80 -6.97 21.44
C CYS A 124 -3.83 -7.18 20.27
N PHE A 125 -2.52 -7.35 20.52
CA PHE A 125 -1.55 -7.67 19.48
C PHE A 125 -1.74 -9.10 18.99
N THR A 126 -1.87 -10.08 19.91
CA THR A 126 -2.20 -11.47 19.58
C THR A 126 -3.48 -11.55 18.72
N LYS A 127 -4.48 -10.72 18.99
CA LYS A 127 -5.72 -10.68 18.21
C LYS A 127 -5.52 -10.12 16.80
N ILE A 128 -4.73 -9.06 16.62
CA ILE A 128 -4.47 -8.52 15.28
C ILE A 128 -3.50 -9.37 14.46
N GLU A 129 -2.62 -10.15 15.09
CA GLU A 129 -1.75 -11.12 14.43
C GLU A 129 -2.52 -12.36 13.94
N ASN A 130 -3.68 -12.66 14.56
CA ASN A 130 -4.55 -13.79 14.23
C ASN A 130 -5.96 -13.31 13.85
N TYR A 131 -6.02 -12.25 13.08
CA TYR A 131 -7.28 -11.58 12.73
C TYR A 131 -8.06 -12.34 11.66
N GLN A 132 -9.37 -12.40 11.85
CA GLN A 132 -10.30 -12.92 10.85
C GLN A 132 -11.22 -11.80 10.39
N ALA A 133 -11.08 -11.39 9.13
CA ALA A 133 -11.91 -10.35 8.56
C ALA A 133 -13.38 -10.79 8.44
N ILE A 134 -14.30 -9.86 8.71
CA ILE A 134 -15.71 -10.06 8.40
C ILE A 134 -15.88 -10.03 6.89
N GLY A 135 -16.54 -11.05 6.34
CA GLY A 135 -16.85 -11.13 4.91
C GLY A 135 -17.66 -9.89 4.46
N LYS A 136 -17.11 -9.11 3.54
CA LYS A 136 -17.75 -7.92 2.96
C LYS A 136 -17.92 -8.09 1.46
N PRO A 137 -19.02 -7.57 0.86
CA PRO A 137 -19.10 -7.44 -0.58
C PRO A 137 -17.91 -6.64 -1.15
N GLU A 138 -17.38 -7.05 -2.28
CA GLU A 138 -16.21 -6.40 -2.93
C GLU A 138 -16.39 -4.90 -3.16
N LEU A 139 -17.64 -4.43 -3.28
CA LEU A 139 -17.97 -3.01 -3.43
C LEU A 139 -17.71 -2.15 -2.18
N MET A 140 -17.49 -2.78 -1.02
CA MET A 140 -17.33 -2.08 0.25
C MET A 140 -15.88 -1.77 0.63
N TYR A 141 -14.90 -2.22 -0.16
CA TYR A 141 -13.48 -1.97 0.10
C TYR A 141 -12.66 -1.91 -1.19
N ASN A 142 -11.46 -1.39 -1.14
CA ASN A 142 -10.56 -1.35 -2.28
C ASN A 142 -9.88 -2.71 -2.50
N LYS A 143 -10.53 -3.59 -3.27
CA LYS A 143 -10.06 -4.95 -3.55
C LYS A 143 -8.66 -4.97 -4.16
N ASN A 144 -8.37 -4.06 -5.08
CA ASN A 144 -7.08 -4.01 -5.76
C ASN A 144 -5.92 -3.74 -4.81
N VAL A 145 -6.08 -2.80 -3.87
CA VAL A 145 -5.09 -2.54 -2.81
C VAL A 145 -5.02 -3.71 -1.84
N SER A 146 -6.17 -4.25 -1.43
CA SER A 146 -6.26 -5.40 -0.52
C SER A 146 -5.44 -6.59 -1.01
N GLU A 147 -5.69 -7.03 -2.24
CA GLU A 147 -5.00 -8.18 -2.83
C GLU A 147 -3.49 -7.95 -2.91
N LYS A 148 -3.05 -6.80 -3.41
CA LYS A 148 -1.63 -6.44 -3.52
C LYS A 148 -0.91 -6.42 -2.17
N VAL A 149 -1.53 -5.81 -1.14
CA VAL A 149 -0.95 -5.74 0.21
C VAL A 149 -0.82 -7.13 0.80
N ARG A 150 -1.87 -7.94 0.72
CA ARG A 150 -1.89 -9.29 1.31
C ARG A 150 -0.88 -10.22 0.64
N ASP A 151 -0.82 -10.22 -0.69
CA ASP A 151 0.13 -11.05 -1.45
C ASP A 151 1.58 -10.65 -1.13
N LEU A 152 1.88 -9.35 -1.08
CA LEU A 152 3.21 -8.91 -0.70
C LEU A 152 3.51 -9.21 0.77
N SER A 153 2.57 -8.99 1.67
CA SER A 153 2.72 -9.27 3.11
C SER A 153 3.10 -10.74 3.37
N GLU A 154 2.45 -11.69 2.69
CA GLU A 154 2.78 -13.12 2.80
C GLU A 154 4.19 -13.44 2.29
N LYS A 155 4.64 -12.79 1.21
CA LYS A 155 6.00 -12.93 0.69
C LYS A 155 7.03 -12.34 1.66
N LEU A 156 6.77 -11.17 2.24
CA LEU A 156 7.68 -10.52 3.18
C LEU A 156 7.78 -11.27 4.51
N GLU A 157 6.68 -11.86 4.98
CA GLU A 157 6.67 -12.74 6.16
C GLU A 157 7.56 -13.96 5.95
N SER A 158 7.50 -14.58 4.77
CA SER A 158 8.28 -15.77 4.42
C SER A 158 9.73 -15.49 4.01
N ALA A 159 10.12 -14.23 3.80
CA ALA A 159 11.46 -13.83 3.41
C ALA A 159 12.50 -14.25 4.48
N LYS A 160 13.55 -14.93 4.06
CA LYS A 160 14.59 -15.49 4.96
C LYS A 160 15.53 -14.42 5.50
N ASP A 161 15.81 -13.42 4.68
CA ASP A 161 16.76 -12.34 4.97
C ASP A 161 16.37 -11.03 4.29
N GLU A 162 17.20 -10.00 4.49
CA GLU A 162 17.01 -8.68 3.90
C GLU A 162 17.18 -8.66 2.38
N GLU A 163 17.88 -9.62 1.79
CA GLU A 163 18.05 -9.70 0.33
C GLU A 163 16.74 -10.17 -0.32
N GLU A 164 16.14 -11.25 0.18
CA GLU A 164 14.86 -11.74 -0.32
C GLU A 164 13.75 -10.73 -0.07
N PHE A 165 13.79 -10.05 1.07
CA PHE A 165 12.87 -8.96 1.38
C PHE A 165 13.02 -7.80 0.37
N PHE A 166 14.27 -7.41 0.06
CA PHE A 166 14.60 -6.40 -0.94
C PHE A 166 14.05 -6.77 -2.32
N ASP A 167 14.26 -8.02 -2.75
CA ASP A 167 13.82 -8.48 -4.06
C ASP A 167 12.29 -8.43 -4.19
N HIS A 168 11.55 -8.85 -3.16
CA HIS A 168 10.09 -8.79 -3.17
C HIS A 168 9.55 -7.36 -3.23
N VAL A 169 10.10 -6.44 -2.45
CA VAL A 169 9.65 -5.04 -2.42
C VAL A 169 9.99 -4.33 -3.73
N THR A 170 11.21 -4.50 -4.25
CA THR A 170 11.62 -3.84 -5.50
C THR A 170 10.91 -4.39 -6.72
N GLN A 171 10.62 -5.70 -6.74
CA GLN A 171 9.78 -6.30 -7.78
C GLN A 171 8.36 -5.75 -7.72
N PHE A 172 7.79 -5.59 -6.52
CA PHE A 172 6.48 -4.97 -6.35
C PHE A 172 6.45 -3.54 -6.92
N TYR A 173 7.44 -2.71 -6.60
CA TYR A 173 7.50 -1.34 -7.13
C TYR A 173 7.60 -1.30 -8.64
N LYS A 174 8.33 -2.22 -9.24
CA LYS A 174 8.46 -2.33 -10.69
C LYS A 174 7.15 -2.75 -11.36
N ASP A 175 6.42 -3.69 -10.76
CA ASP A 175 5.20 -4.26 -11.35
C ASP A 175 3.97 -3.37 -11.17
N TYR A 176 3.88 -2.67 -10.04
CA TYR A 176 2.69 -1.93 -9.64
C TYR A 176 2.91 -0.43 -9.41
N GLY A 177 4.15 0.00 -9.22
CA GLY A 177 4.48 1.34 -8.76
C GLY A 177 4.36 1.52 -7.25
N VAL A 178 4.52 2.75 -6.78
CA VAL A 178 4.48 3.14 -5.37
C VAL A 178 3.44 4.24 -5.14
N GLY A 179 2.98 4.37 -3.90
CA GLY A 179 2.05 5.40 -3.50
C GLY A 179 0.65 5.23 -4.08
N MET A 180 -0.11 6.29 -4.04
CA MET A 180 -1.52 6.29 -4.43
C MET A 180 -1.72 5.86 -5.91
N PHE A 181 -0.85 6.31 -6.80
CA PHE A 181 -0.94 6.02 -8.24
C PHE A 181 -0.53 4.59 -8.58
N GLY A 182 0.43 4.01 -7.86
CA GLY A 182 0.81 2.60 -8.03
C GLY A 182 -0.25 1.62 -7.53
N LEU A 183 -0.99 2.01 -6.50
CA LEU A 183 -1.99 1.14 -5.87
C LEU A 183 -3.35 1.16 -6.55
N ASN A 184 -3.72 2.26 -7.21
CA ASN A 184 -5.06 2.46 -7.73
C ASN A 184 -5.04 2.68 -9.26
N LYS A 185 -6.02 2.11 -9.95
CA LYS A 185 -6.13 2.16 -11.41
C LYS A 185 -6.84 3.43 -11.92
N ALA A 186 -7.71 4.02 -11.13
CA ALA A 186 -8.55 5.12 -11.55
C ALA A 186 -8.82 6.11 -10.42
N PHE A 187 -8.98 7.39 -10.80
CA PHE A 187 -9.15 8.49 -9.86
C PHE A 187 -10.27 9.40 -10.32
N ARG A 188 -10.93 10.02 -9.35
CA ARG A 188 -11.80 11.16 -9.56
C ARG A 188 -11.08 12.41 -9.07
N ILE A 189 -11.13 13.47 -9.85
CA ILE A 189 -10.67 14.78 -9.42
C ILE A 189 -11.81 15.44 -8.65
N SER A 190 -11.55 15.89 -7.43
CA SER A 190 -12.46 16.69 -6.62
C SER A 190 -11.80 18.03 -6.31
N ASP A 191 -12.63 19.09 -6.24
CA ASP A 191 -12.23 20.38 -5.72
C ASP A 191 -12.68 20.47 -4.26
N ASN A 192 -11.72 20.53 -3.36
CA ASN A 192 -11.95 20.73 -1.93
C ASN A 192 -11.41 22.10 -1.52
N ASN A 193 -12.30 23.10 -1.51
CA ASN A 193 -11.97 24.49 -1.16
C ASN A 193 -10.80 25.10 -1.98
N GLY A 194 -10.79 24.88 -3.29
CA GLY A 194 -9.75 25.36 -4.21
C GLY A 194 -8.48 24.51 -4.25
N LYS A 195 -8.46 23.36 -3.56
CA LYS A 195 -7.42 22.35 -3.71
C LYS A 195 -7.93 21.21 -4.56
N VAL A 196 -7.19 20.92 -5.62
CA VAL A 196 -7.45 19.75 -6.47
C VAL A 196 -6.95 18.50 -5.74
N GLU A 197 -7.84 17.57 -5.48
CA GLU A 197 -7.53 16.28 -4.85
C GLU A 197 -7.87 15.11 -5.76
N PHE A 198 -6.99 14.11 -5.80
CA PHE A 198 -7.25 12.85 -6.47
C PHE A 198 -7.86 11.87 -5.47
N GLN A 199 -9.08 11.44 -5.74
CA GLN A 199 -9.77 10.41 -4.96
C GLN A 199 -9.74 9.10 -5.73
N ALA A 200 -9.17 8.05 -5.13
CA ALA A 200 -9.15 6.73 -5.74
C ALA A 200 -10.58 6.19 -5.96
N ILE A 201 -10.81 5.58 -7.12
CA ILE A 201 -12.04 4.85 -7.42
C ILE A 201 -11.81 3.39 -7.03
N ASN A 202 -12.38 2.99 -5.91
CA ASN A 202 -12.15 1.69 -5.31
C ASN A 202 -12.68 0.52 -6.14
N ASN A 203 -13.77 0.72 -6.88
CA ASN A 203 -14.46 -0.32 -7.63
C ASN A 203 -14.76 0.19 -9.04
N MET A 204 -13.77 0.06 -9.91
CA MET A 204 -13.96 0.32 -11.32
C MET A 204 -14.67 -0.88 -11.95
N GLU A 205 -15.65 -0.59 -12.81
CA GLU A 205 -16.38 -1.60 -13.57
C GLU A 205 -15.43 -2.47 -14.39
N LYS A 206 -15.55 -3.78 -14.26
CA LYS A 206 -14.76 -4.77 -15.00
C LYS A 206 -15.36 -4.95 -16.39
N VAL A 207 -15.14 -3.97 -17.26
CA VAL A 207 -15.52 -4.02 -18.67
C VAL A 207 -14.24 -4.16 -19.51
N MET A 208 -14.30 -5.02 -20.53
CA MET A 208 -13.20 -5.24 -21.48
C MET A 208 -13.58 -4.60 -22.83
N LEU A 209 -12.59 -4.36 -23.70
CA LEU A 209 -12.86 -3.80 -25.03
C LEU A 209 -13.73 -4.73 -25.89
N ASP A 210 -13.67 -6.03 -25.67
CA ASP A 210 -14.49 -7.01 -26.35
C ASP A 210 -15.97 -6.94 -25.96
N ASP A 211 -16.30 -6.41 -24.77
CA ASP A 211 -17.68 -6.18 -24.35
C ASP A 211 -18.37 -5.03 -25.11
N LEU A 212 -17.57 -4.20 -25.78
CA LEU A 212 -18.05 -3.10 -26.60
C LEU A 212 -18.32 -3.56 -28.05
N VAL A 213 -19.58 -3.71 -28.40
CA VAL A 213 -19.98 -4.14 -29.75
C VAL A 213 -19.82 -3.00 -30.76
N GLY A 214 -19.05 -3.26 -31.83
CA GLY A 214 -18.78 -2.29 -32.89
C GLY A 214 -17.60 -1.36 -32.58
N TYR A 215 -17.48 -0.29 -33.36
CA TYR A 215 -16.43 0.74 -33.24
C TYR A 215 -15.00 0.19 -33.38
N GLU A 216 -14.76 -0.85 -34.18
CA GLU A 216 -13.49 -1.56 -34.28
C GLU A 216 -12.31 -0.64 -34.65
N ILE A 217 -12.56 0.33 -35.55
CA ILE A 217 -11.53 1.30 -35.98
C ILE A 217 -11.16 2.23 -34.82
N GLN A 218 -12.18 2.69 -34.06
CA GLN A 218 -11.99 3.60 -32.95
C GLN A 218 -11.30 2.87 -31.77
N LYS A 219 -11.72 1.66 -31.45
CA LYS A 219 -11.06 0.80 -30.46
C LYS A 219 -9.59 0.60 -30.81
N LYS A 220 -9.30 0.17 -32.04
CA LYS A 220 -7.93 -0.03 -32.49
C LYS A 220 -7.07 1.24 -32.36
N LYS A 221 -7.58 2.40 -32.78
CA LYS A 221 -6.85 3.67 -32.63
C LYS A 221 -6.57 4.03 -31.18
N LEU A 222 -7.52 3.77 -30.29
CA LEU A 222 -7.37 4.02 -28.85
C LEU A 222 -6.30 3.10 -28.25
N VAL A 223 -6.35 1.80 -28.56
CA VAL A 223 -5.35 0.81 -28.13
C VAL A 223 -3.96 1.17 -28.64
N ASP A 224 -3.80 1.33 -29.96
CA ASP A 224 -2.50 1.62 -30.58
C ASP A 224 -1.84 2.87 -29.99
N ASN A 225 -2.64 3.92 -29.70
CA ASN A 225 -2.14 5.15 -29.11
C ASN A 225 -1.79 4.98 -27.62
N THR A 226 -2.59 4.22 -26.87
CA THR A 226 -2.35 3.95 -25.44
C THR A 226 -1.12 3.05 -25.25
N GLU A 227 -0.97 2.00 -26.04
CA GLU A 227 0.23 1.15 -26.05
C GLU A 227 1.49 1.95 -26.39
N ALA A 228 1.42 2.85 -27.38
CA ALA A 228 2.54 3.71 -27.69
C ALA A 228 2.95 4.58 -26.50
N PHE A 229 1.97 5.13 -25.76
CA PHE A 229 2.21 5.93 -24.57
C PHE A 229 2.84 5.09 -23.44
N VAL A 230 2.27 3.94 -23.12
CA VAL A 230 2.76 3.05 -22.05
C VAL A 230 4.17 2.55 -22.34
N GLN A 231 4.49 2.29 -23.61
CA GLN A 231 5.83 1.87 -24.03
C GLN A 231 6.84 3.02 -24.15
N GLY A 232 6.49 4.24 -23.74
CA GLY A 232 7.35 5.42 -23.83
C GLY A 232 7.62 5.89 -25.27
N ARG A 233 6.82 5.39 -26.25
CA ARG A 233 6.88 5.84 -27.64
C ARG A 233 6.09 7.14 -27.82
N LYS A 234 6.29 7.82 -28.95
CA LYS A 234 5.52 9.03 -29.27
C LYS A 234 4.03 8.68 -29.42
N ALA A 235 3.20 9.28 -28.57
CA ALA A 235 1.75 9.16 -28.56
C ALA A 235 1.11 10.55 -28.65
N ASN A 236 -0.15 10.59 -29.10
CA ASN A 236 -0.91 11.82 -29.18
C ASN A 236 -1.95 11.92 -28.06
N ASN A 237 -2.38 13.15 -27.75
CA ASN A 237 -3.57 13.34 -26.92
C ASN A 237 -4.79 12.78 -27.68
N ALA A 238 -5.68 12.09 -26.98
CA ALA A 238 -6.87 11.49 -27.54
C ALA A 238 -8.13 12.19 -27.00
N LEU A 239 -9.07 12.50 -27.90
CA LEU A 239 -10.39 13.03 -27.56
C LEU A 239 -11.45 12.04 -28.06
N LEU A 240 -12.23 11.48 -27.12
CA LEU A 240 -13.39 10.65 -27.44
C LEU A 240 -14.64 11.55 -27.48
N PHE A 241 -15.25 11.69 -28.64
CA PHE A 241 -16.45 12.49 -28.82
C PHE A 241 -17.54 11.69 -29.55
N GLY A 242 -18.79 12.11 -29.42
CA GLY A 242 -19.97 11.46 -30.00
C GLY A 242 -21.18 11.59 -29.06
N ASP A 243 -22.31 11.06 -29.46
CA ASP A 243 -23.59 11.12 -28.74
C ASP A 243 -23.53 10.43 -27.36
N SER A 244 -24.47 10.74 -26.49
CA SER A 244 -24.61 10.06 -25.21
C SER A 244 -24.90 8.56 -25.42
N GLY A 245 -24.36 7.71 -24.57
CA GLY A 245 -24.56 6.25 -24.67
C GLY A 245 -23.71 5.50 -25.70
N THR A 246 -22.81 6.16 -26.44
CA THR A 246 -21.94 5.52 -27.46
C THR A 246 -20.69 4.83 -26.88
N GLY A 247 -20.64 4.54 -25.59
CA GLY A 247 -19.56 3.75 -24.98
C GLY A 247 -18.24 4.50 -24.72
N LYS A 248 -18.18 5.84 -24.82
CA LYS A 248 -16.93 6.61 -24.64
C LYS A 248 -16.27 6.37 -23.27
N SER A 249 -17.03 6.57 -22.19
CA SER A 249 -16.53 6.34 -20.82
C SER A 249 -16.25 4.87 -20.56
N THR A 250 -17.02 3.97 -21.18
CA THR A 250 -16.82 2.53 -21.10
C THR A 250 -15.52 2.13 -21.81
N SER A 251 -15.21 2.74 -22.96
CA SER A 251 -13.94 2.50 -23.66
C SER A 251 -12.72 2.90 -22.83
N ILE A 252 -12.81 4.03 -22.09
CA ILE A 252 -11.73 4.46 -21.18
C ILE A 252 -11.57 3.47 -20.02
N LYS A 253 -12.67 2.99 -19.43
CA LYS A 253 -12.61 1.98 -18.37
C LYS A 253 -12.05 0.66 -18.89
N ALA A 254 -12.48 0.23 -20.09
CA ALA A 254 -12.04 -1.01 -20.69
C ALA A 254 -10.52 -1.01 -20.95
N ILE A 255 -9.97 0.05 -21.54
CA ILE A 255 -8.54 0.11 -21.85
C ILE A 255 -7.63 0.13 -20.60
N VAL A 256 -8.16 0.52 -19.44
CA VAL A 256 -7.44 0.42 -18.17
C VAL A 256 -7.44 -1.01 -17.61
N ASN A 257 -8.38 -1.85 -18.07
CA ASN A 257 -8.50 -3.24 -17.63
C ASN A 257 -7.71 -4.21 -18.53
N GLU A 258 -7.36 -3.80 -19.76
CA GLU A 258 -6.49 -4.56 -20.69
C GLU A 258 -5.02 -4.52 -20.22
#